data_8f11d51d388dda1cf54e5ac4eca85c9e
#
_entry.id   8f11d51d388dda1cf54e5ac4eca85c9e
#
_cell.length_a   1.000
_cell.length_b   1.000
_cell.length_c   1.000
_cell.angle_alpha   90.00
_cell.angle_beta   90.00
_cell.angle_gamma   90.00
#
_symmetry.space_group_name_H-M   'P 1'
#
loop_
_entity.id
_entity.type
_entity.pdbx_description
1 polymer ?
#
loop_
_entity_poly.entity_id
_entity_poly.type
_entity_poly.pdbx_seq_one_letter_code
_entity_poly.pdbx_strand_id
1 'polypeptide(L)'
;MTENGLMDGTRTEKLFYNDSHLSKFTAMVLECEPYEKKEGCYAVELDRTAFFPEGGGQYADTGKLKDAKVSDVREKNGRILHITDQPFEAGEIVEGEIDWETRFMKMQQHTGEHIVSGIVHARYGFNNVGFHLGTEDCTMDFDGEISKEALQEIELEANRAVWKNLTIEVSYPSKEELEELDYRSKIEIEGQVRIVSVPGYDICACCAPHVERTGEIGMIKLVNMQRYKGGVRVTMLCGSRALTDYEKKQEQNRKISALLCAKEYETAEAVGHLKEELDSLKRTLVEKERQLVHVWAQSVSEEEKTVCMFSEDISADAMRQYVNEVLEKERILCAVFYGNDAAGYRYVIGSRTQDLRAFSKMLNAAFEGRGGGKPEMVQGTVKGEARKIREWIQKIAEELSYEK
;
A
#
# COMPACT_ATOMS: atom_id res chain seq x y z
N MET A 1 -21.20 -20.99 -46.65
CA MET A 1 -21.84 -20.01 -45.78
C MET A 1 -22.35 -20.81 -44.59
N THR A 2 -21.56 -20.83 -43.54
CA THR A 2 -21.83 -21.60 -42.32
C THR A 2 -22.59 -20.70 -41.37
N GLU A 3 -23.79 -21.15 -40.98
CA GLU A 3 -24.60 -20.62 -39.87
C GLU A 3 -23.85 -20.83 -38.57
N ASN A 4 -22.93 -19.94 -38.26
CA ASN A 4 -22.20 -19.96 -36.97
C ASN A 4 -22.40 -18.59 -36.33
N GLY A 5 -23.36 -18.47 -35.40
CA GLY A 5 -23.52 -17.18 -34.80
C GLY A 5 -24.23 -17.08 -33.44
N LEU A 6 -25.03 -18.05 -33.06
CA LEU A 6 -25.83 -17.95 -31.83
C LEU A 6 -25.61 -19.18 -30.95
N MET A 7 -24.56 -19.15 -30.13
CA MET A 7 -24.09 -20.34 -29.40
C MET A 7 -24.61 -20.48 -27.98
N ASP A 8 -25.49 -19.69 -27.43
CA ASP A 8 -26.00 -19.87 -26.07
C ASP A 8 -27.38 -19.28 -25.79
N GLY A 9 -28.19 -19.08 -26.87
CA GLY A 9 -29.50 -18.44 -26.74
C GLY A 9 -29.42 -16.92 -26.58
N THR A 10 -28.24 -16.30 -26.76
CA THR A 10 -28.07 -14.85 -26.78
C THR A 10 -28.57 -14.29 -28.13
N ARG A 11 -29.20 -13.11 -28.08
CA ARG A 11 -29.64 -12.37 -29.29
C ARG A 11 -28.50 -11.57 -29.90
N THR A 12 -27.37 -11.44 -29.20
CA THR A 12 -26.21 -10.63 -29.58
C THR A 12 -25.03 -11.54 -29.98
N GLU A 13 -24.51 -11.39 -31.19
CA GLU A 13 -23.28 -12.06 -31.63
C GLU A 13 -22.07 -11.47 -30.87
N LYS A 14 -21.25 -12.35 -30.23
CA LYS A 14 -20.07 -11.98 -29.45
C LYS A 14 -18.83 -11.90 -30.34
N LEU A 15 -18.60 -10.76 -31.01
CA LEU A 15 -17.48 -10.56 -31.93
C LEU A 15 -16.10 -10.69 -31.25
N PHE A 16 -16.00 -10.36 -29.96
CA PHE A 16 -14.78 -10.48 -29.16
C PHE A 16 -14.30 -11.92 -28.98
N TYR A 17 -15.10 -12.94 -29.32
CA TYR A 17 -14.69 -14.32 -29.35
C TYR A 17 -14.01 -14.72 -30.67
N ASN A 18 -14.39 -14.06 -31.75
CA ASN A 18 -13.85 -14.29 -33.07
C ASN A 18 -12.54 -13.54 -33.30
N ASP A 19 -12.50 -12.29 -32.81
CA ASP A 19 -11.33 -11.40 -32.89
C ASP A 19 -11.26 -10.56 -31.61
N SER A 20 -10.30 -10.88 -30.73
CA SER A 20 -10.07 -10.15 -29.48
C SER A 20 -9.52 -8.74 -29.71
N HIS A 21 -8.92 -8.49 -30.89
CA HIS A 21 -8.30 -7.22 -31.29
C HIS A 21 -9.28 -6.30 -32.02
N LEU A 22 -10.48 -6.75 -32.32
CA LEU A 22 -11.50 -5.93 -32.98
C LEU A 22 -11.92 -4.77 -32.07
N SER A 23 -11.47 -3.57 -32.42
CA SER A 23 -11.75 -2.34 -31.65
C SER A 23 -12.87 -1.49 -32.23
N LYS A 24 -13.22 -1.68 -33.53
CA LYS A 24 -14.29 -0.96 -34.22
C LYS A 24 -15.21 -1.95 -34.95
N PHE A 25 -16.50 -1.72 -34.86
CA PHE A 25 -17.50 -2.57 -35.49
C PHE A 25 -18.75 -1.78 -35.80
N THR A 26 -19.60 -2.35 -36.63
CA THR A 26 -20.95 -1.81 -36.96
C THR A 26 -21.99 -2.80 -36.47
N ALA A 27 -23.04 -2.30 -35.81
CA ALA A 27 -24.13 -3.11 -35.28
C ALA A 27 -25.48 -2.41 -35.47
N MET A 28 -26.54 -3.19 -35.38
CA MET A 28 -27.91 -2.69 -35.34
C MET A 28 -28.43 -2.72 -33.90
N VAL A 29 -29.05 -1.64 -33.48
CA VAL A 29 -29.74 -1.55 -32.19
C VAL A 29 -31.00 -2.44 -32.22
N LEU A 30 -31.06 -3.42 -31.34
CA LEU A 30 -32.23 -4.29 -31.15
C LEU A 30 -33.26 -3.66 -30.23
N GLU A 31 -32.80 -3.08 -29.15
CA GLU A 31 -33.60 -2.48 -28.09
C GLU A 31 -32.85 -1.40 -27.31
N CYS A 32 -33.54 -0.38 -26.83
CA CYS A 32 -33.01 0.66 -25.98
C CYS A 32 -34.04 1.05 -24.92
N GLU A 33 -33.67 0.92 -23.64
CA GLU A 33 -34.53 1.21 -22.49
C GLU A 33 -33.82 2.14 -21.51
N PRO A 34 -34.54 2.98 -20.74
CA PRO A 34 -33.96 3.71 -19.64
C PRO A 34 -33.31 2.75 -18.63
N TYR A 35 -32.06 3.04 -18.17
CA TYR A 35 -31.36 2.20 -17.22
C TYR A 35 -31.75 2.55 -15.78
N GLU A 36 -32.58 1.69 -15.15
CA GLU A 36 -33.16 1.95 -13.83
C GLU A 36 -32.15 2.26 -12.70
N LYS A 37 -30.91 1.74 -12.82
CA LYS A 37 -29.89 1.90 -11.76
C LYS A 37 -29.14 3.24 -11.80
N LYS A 38 -29.29 4.01 -12.90
CA LYS A 38 -28.56 5.27 -13.09
C LYS A 38 -29.38 6.22 -13.95
N GLU A 39 -29.85 7.31 -13.34
CA GLU A 39 -30.62 8.35 -14.01
C GLU A 39 -29.81 8.97 -15.18
N GLY A 40 -30.48 9.22 -16.29
CA GLY A 40 -29.86 9.77 -17.50
C GLY A 40 -29.03 8.76 -18.30
N CYS A 41 -29.08 7.47 -17.97
CA CYS A 41 -28.43 6.40 -18.72
C CYS A 41 -29.46 5.46 -19.36
N TYR A 42 -29.03 4.77 -20.42
CA TYR A 42 -29.82 3.86 -21.20
C TYR A 42 -29.11 2.51 -21.33
N ALA A 43 -29.88 1.43 -21.36
CA ALA A 43 -29.43 0.08 -21.63
C ALA A 43 -29.74 -0.26 -23.10
N VAL A 44 -28.70 -0.42 -23.90
CA VAL A 44 -28.77 -0.66 -25.34
C VAL A 44 -28.38 -2.09 -25.65
N GLU A 45 -29.25 -2.85 -26.30
CA GLU A 45 -28.97 -4.18 -26.85
C GLU A 45 -28.66 -4.09 -28.33
N LEU A 46 -27.60 -4.75 -28.78
CA LEU A 46 -27.13 -4.76 -30.17
C LEU A 46 -27.24 -6.18 -30.77
N ASP A 47 -27.40 -6.30 -32.12
CA ASP A 47 -27.36 -7.58 -32.83
C ASP A 47 -25.99 -8.26 -32.75
N ARG A 48 -24.92 -7.47 -32.62
CA ARG A 48 -23.53 -7.92 -32.43
C ARG A 48 -22.71 -6.91 -31.64
N THR A 49 -21.67 -7.38 -30.95
CA THR A 49 -20.80 -6.48 -30.20
C THR A 49 -19.37 -6.99 -30.05
N ALA A 50 -18.41 -6.07 -30.13
CA ALA A 50 -17.02 -6.31 -29.72
C ALA A 50 -16.76 -5.92 -28.26
N PHE A 51 -17.67 -5.25 -27.57
CA PHE A 51 -17.56 -4.95 -26.15
C PHE A 51 -17.69 -6.21 -25.29
N PHE A 52 -16.71 -6.49 -24.46
CA PHE A 52 -16.76 -7.57 -23.50
C PHE A 52 -17.55 -7.13 -22.24
N PRO A 53 -18.58 -7.86 -21.84
CA PRO A 53 -19.30 -7.61 -20.59
C PRO A 53 -18.46 -8.01 -19.37
N GLU A 54 -18.80 -7.50 -18.19
CA GLU A 54 -18.16 -7.94 -16.95
C GLU A 54 -18.31 -9.45 -16.78
N GLY A 55 -17.17 -10.16 -16.59
CA GLY A 55 -17.17 -11.61 -16.45
C GLY A 55 -15.76 -12.16 -16.19
N GLY A 56 -15.68 -13.37 -15.63
CA GLY A 56 -14.39 -14.06 -15.41
C GLY A 56 -13.39 -13.31 -14.51
N GLY A 57 -13.86 -12.44 -13.62
CA GLY A 57 -12.99 -11.64 -12.75
C GLY A 57 -12.46 -10.37 -13.42
N GLN A 58 -12.90 -10.06 -14.62
CA GLN A 58 -12.55 -8.86 -15.39
C GLN A 58 -13.76 -7.93 -15.49
N TYR A 59 -13.55 -6.63 -15.27
CA TYR A 59 -14.59 -5.62 -15.48
C TYR A 59 -14.86 -5.35 -16.96
N ALA A 60 -16.06 -4.84 -17.25
CA ALA A 60 -16.55 -4.59 -18.61
C ALA A 60 -15.67 -3.63 -19.42
N ASP A 61 -15.78 -3.71 -20.73
CA ASP A 61 -15.18 -2.71 -21.61
C ASP A 61 -15.96 -1.40 -21.57
N THR A 62 -15.25 -0.34 -21.93
CA THR A 62 -15.79 1.00 -22.14
C THR A 62 -15.47 1.49 -23.55
N GLY A 63 -16.10 2.56 -23.97
CA GLY A 63 -15.87 3.13 -25.30
C GLY A 63 -17.04 4.02 -25.75
N LYS A 64 -17.42 3.90 -27.03
CA LYS A 64 -18.47 4.72 -27.64
C LYS A 64 -19.35 3.91 -28.59
N LEU A 65 -20.62 4.29 -28.68
CA LEU A 65 -21.53 3.96 -29.77
C LEU A 65 -21.87 5.28 -30.44
N LYS A 66 -21.38 5.52 -31.66
CA LYS A 66 -21.39 6.85 -32.31
C LYS A 66 -20.77 7.89 -31.33
N ASP A 67 -21.54 8.90 -30.93
CA ASP A 67 -21.16 9.95 -30.00
C ASP A 67 -21.49 9.62 -28.53
N ALA A 68 -22.32 8.59 -28.30
CA ALA A 68 -22.71 8.19 -26.95
C ALA A 68 -21.58 7.42 -26.23
N LYS A 69 -21.31 7.78 -24.97
CA LYS A 69 -20.33 7.08 -24.14
C LYS A 69 -20.92 5.77 -23.62
N VAL A 70 -20.21 4.65 -23.85
CA VAL A 70 -20.46 3.36 -23.20
C VAL A 70 -19.65 3.31 -21.91
N SER A 71 -20.34 3.37 -20.77
CA SER A 71 -19.69 3.41 -19.44
C SER A 71 -19.59 2.04 -18.77
N ASP A 72 -20.40 1.07 -19.19
CA ASP A 72 -20.43 -0.29 -18.64
C ASP A 72 -21.12 -1.22 -19.67
N VAL A 73 -20.81 -2.53 -19.58
CA VAL A 73 -21.46 -3.56 -20.38
C VAL A 73 -21.80 -4.75 -19.49
N ARG A 74 -23.05 -5.20 -19.52
CA ARG A 74 -23.55 -6.26 -18.64
C ARG A 74 -24.21 -7.37 -19.44
N GLU A 75 -23.91 -8.61 -19.10
CA GLU A 75 -24.65 -9.76 -19.59
C GLU A 75 -25.66 -10.21 -18.54
N LYS A 76 -26.95 -10.27 -18.92
CA LYS A 76 -28.02 -10.70 -18.05
C LYS A 76 -29.07 -11.48 -18.85
N ASN A 77 -29.38 -12.70 -18.45
CA ASN A 77 -30.39 -13.57 -19.11
C ASN A 77 -30.15 -13.73 -20.63
N GLY A 78 -28.87 -13.91 -21.04
CA GLY A 78 -28.49 -14.06 -22.43
C GLY A 78 -28.58 -12.76 -23.26
N ARG A 79 -28.76 -11.59 -22.65
CA ARG A 79 -28.75 -10.27 -23.27
C ARG A 79 -27.49 -9.52 -22.89
N ILE A 80 -26.84 -8.87 -23.87
CA ILE A 80 -25.70 -7.99 -23.63
C ILE A 80 -26.18 -6.55 -23.72
N LEU A 81 -26.15 -5.85 -22.59
CA LEU A 81 -26.63 -4.49 -22.41
C LEU A 81 -25.46 -3.50 -22.28
N HIS A 82 -25.41 -2.55 -23.22
CA HIS A 82 -24.43 -1.47 -23.21
C HIS A 82 -25.03 -0.26 -22.51
N ILE A 83 -24.38 0.22 -21.43
CA ILE A 83 -24.89 1.35 -20.63
C ILE A 83 -24.35 2.65 -21.22
N THR A 84 -25.24 3.40 -21.86
CA THR A 84 -24.91 4.63 -22.60
C THR A 84 -25.48 5.87 -21.92
N ASP A 85 -24.91 7.03 -22.22
CA ASP A 85 -25.38 8.35 -21.75
C ASP A 85 -26.39 9.03 -22.73
N GLN A 86 -26.67 8.39 -23.85
CA GLN A 86 -27.66 8.85 -24.83
C GLN A 86 -28.51 7.67 -25.30
N PRO A 87 -29.81 7.90 -25.66
CA PRO A 87 -30.67 6.87 -26.20
C PRO A 87 -30.42 6.62 -27.69
N PHE A 88 -30.92 5.47 -28.19
CA PHE A 88 -30.92 5.07 -29.60
C PHE A 88 -32.30 4.56 -29.99
N GLU A 89 -32.61 4.59 -31.27
CA GLU A 89 -33.83 4.00 -31.81
C GLU A 89 -33.63 2.55 -32.25
N ALA A 90 -34.61 1.68 -31.99
CA ALA A 90 -34.55 0.29 -32.46
C ALA A 90 -34.47 0.26 -33.98
N GLY A 91 -33.59 -0.56 -34.56
CA GLY A 91 -33.31 -0.63 -35.99
C GLY A 91 -32.24 0.37 -36.45
N GLU A 92 -31.75 1.26 -35.60
CA GLU A 92 -30.66 2.18 -35.92
C GLU A 92 -29.32 1.44 -36.12
N ILE A 93 -28.58 1.83 -37.15
CA ILE A 93 -27.21 1.33 -37.37
C ILE A 93 -26.22 2.24 -36.65
N VAL A 94 -25.41 1.65 -35.80
CA VAL A 94 -24.43 2.35 -35.00
C VAL A 94 -23.01 1.81 -35.22
N GLU A 95 -22.03 2.70 -35.18
CA GLU A 95 -20.61 2.34 -35.10
C GLU A 95 -20.20 2.28 -33.64
N GLY A 96 -19.61 1.14 -33.23
CA GLY A 96 -19.01 0.94 -31.91
C GLY A 96 -17.51 1.08 -31.98
N GLU A 97 -16.91 1.76 -30.99
CA GLU A 97 -15.49 1.89 -30.82
C GLU A 97 -15.13 1.62 -29.34
N ILE A 98 -14.32 0.59 -29.11
CA ILE A 98 -13.86 0.22 -27.78
C ILE A 98 -12.70 1.14 -27.36
N ASP A 99 -12.61 1.47 -26.07
CA ASP A 99 -11.37 1.99 -25.47
C ASP A 99 -10.29 0.91 -25.56
N TRP A 100 -9.53 0.98 -26.66
CA TRP A 100 -8.55 -0.05 -27.01
C TRP A 100 -7.41 -0.16 -26.01
N GLU A 101 -6.92 0.98 -25.48
CA GLU A 101 -5.82 0.95 -24.52
C GLU A 101 -6.22 0.20 -23.24
N THR A 102 -7.43 0.47 -22.74
CA THR A 102 -8.00 -0.23 -21.59
C THR A 102 -8.26 -1.72 -21.88
N ARG A 103 -8.82 -2.07 -23.06
CA ARG A 103 -9.04 -3.47 -23.47
C ARG A 103 -7.72 -4.23 -23.56
N PHE A 104 -6.75 -3.68 -24.25
CA PHE A 104 -5.44 -4.32 -24.46
C PHE A 104 -4.71 -4.54 -23.13
N MET A 105 -4.70 -3.54 -22.26
CA MET A 105 -4.17 -3.65 -20.90
C MET A 105 -4.84 -4.80 -20.13
N LYS A 106 -6.18 -4.95 -20.21
CA LYS A 106 -6.88 -6.05 -19.55
C LYS A 106 -6.45 -7.40 -20.12
N MET A 107 -6.34 -7.54 -21.44
CA MET A 107 -5.87 -8.77 -22.09
C MET A 107 -4.44 -9.11 -21.65
N GLN A 108 -3.54 -8.12 -21.52
CA GLN A 108 -2.18 -8.34 -20.98
C GLN A 108 -2.20 -8.90 -19.56
N GLN A 109 -3.03 -8.31 -18.66
CA GLN A 109 -3.14 -8.82 -17.29
C GLN A 109 -3.73 -10.23 -17.26
N HIS A 110 -4.82 -10.47 -17.99
CA HIS A 110 -5.54 -11.74 -17.96
C HIS A 110 -4.70 -12.88 -18.52
N THR A 111 -4.05 -12.66 -19.67
CA THR A 111 -3.14 -13.68 -20.25
C THR A 111 -1.91 -13.91 -19.36
N GLY A 112 -1.38 -12.86 -18.72
CA GLY A 112 -0.33 -13.00 -17.72
C GLY A 112 -0.74 -13.84 -16.52
N GLU A 113 -2.00 -13.69 -16.05
CA GLU A 113 -2.57 -14.53 -15.00
C GLU A 113 -2.58 -16.00 -15.39
N HIS A 114 -3.05 -16.32 -16.60
CA HIS A 114 -3.05 -17.70 -17.09
C HIS A 114 -1.66 -18.32 -17.06
N ILE A 115 -0.64 -17.61 -17.53
CA ILE A 115 0.74 -18.10 -17.53
C ILE A 115 1.23 -18.36 -16.11
N VAL A 116 1.05 -17.39 -15.20
CA VAL A 116 1.51 -17.51 -13.80
C VAL A 116 0.76 -18.64 -13.08
N SER A 117 -0.57 -18.69 -13.22
CA SER A 117 -1.39 -19.72 -12.59
C SER A 117 -1.08 -21.11 -13.12
N GLY A 118 -0.83 -21.26 -14.42
CA GLY A 118 -0.43 -22.52 -15.01
C GLY A 118 0.94 -22.98 -14.50
N ILE A 119 1.93 -22.11 -14.39
CA ILE A 119 3.25 -22.43 -13.81
C ILE A 119 3.12 -22.85 -12.35
N VAL A 120 2.33 -22.12 -11.54
CA VAL A 120 2.10 -22.47 -10.13
C VAL A 120 1.42 -23.83 -10.00
N HIS A 121 0.39 -24.08 -10.81
CA HIS A 121 -0.30 -25.36 -10.81
C HIS A 121 0.63 -26.52 -11.21
N ALA A 122 1.36 -26.38 -12.30
CA ALA A 122 2.26 -27.42 -12.81
C ALA A 122 3.40 -27.74 -11.85
N ARG A 123 3.95 -26.76 -11.12
CA ARG A 123 5.10 -26.96 -10.22
C ARG A 123 4.72 -27.40 -8.82
N TYR A 124 3.62 -26.88 -8.28
CA TYR A 124 3.27 -27.01 -6.86
C TYR A 124 1.93 -27.73 -6.65
N GLY A 125 1.14 -27.94 -7.70
CA GLY A 125 -0.23 -28.46 -7.60
C GLY A 125 -1.22 -27.48 -6.98
N PHE A 126 -0.84 -26.22 -6.78
CA PHE A 126 -1.72 -25.20 -6.19
C PHE A 126 -2.66 -24.62 -7.24
N ASN A 127 -3.88 -24.29 -6.79
CA ASN A 127 -4.90 -23.72 -7.64
C ASN A 127 -5.03 -22.21 -7.40
N ASN A 128 -5.29 -21.47 -8.47
CA ASN A 128 -5.78 -20.10 -8.36
C ASN A 128 -7.27 -20.13 -8.00
N VAL A 129 -7.58 -19.91 -6.72
CA VAL A 129 -8.94 -19.92 -6.15
C VAL A 129 -9.59 -18.53 -6.14
N GLY A 130 -8.91 -17.51 -6.58
CA GLY A 130 -9.43 -16.14 -6.68
C GLY A 130 -8.62 -15.29 -7.65
N PHE A 131 -9.30 -14.73 -8.64
CA PHE A 131 -8.73 -13.75 -9.57
C PHE A 131 -9.53 -12.47 -9.55
N HIS A 132 -8.84 -11.36 -9.42
CA HIS A 132 -9.46 -10.04 -9.47
C HIS A 132 -8.59 -9.09 -10.27
N LEU A 133 -9.13 -8.63 -11.38
CA LEU A 133 -8.56 -7.57 -12.20
C LEU A 133 -9.26 -6.25 -11.85
N GLY A 134 -8.65 -5.49 -10.94
CA GLY A 134 -9.10 -4.15 -10.58
C GLY A 134 -8.60 -3.06 -11.53
N THR A 135 -8.99 -1.82 -11.26
CA THR A 135 -8.57 -0.66 -12.08
C THR A 135 -7.08 -0.37 -11.96
N GLU A 136 -6.45 -0.64 -10.81
CA GLU A 136 -5.04 -0.34 -10.55
C GLU A 136 -4.19 -1.59 -10.36
N ASP A 137 -4.74 -2.66 -9.83
CA ASP A 137 -4.05 -3.90 -9.50
C ASP A 137 -4.68 -5.13 -10.16
N CYS A 138 -3.92 -6.21 -10.16
CA CYS A 138 -4.36 -7.53 -10.57
C CYS A 138 -3.90 -8.51 -9.49
N THR A 139 -4.83 -9.23 -8.85
CA THR A 139 -4.49 -10.16 -7.77
C THR A 139 -4.93 -11.58 -8.09
N MET A 140 -4.10 -12.54 -7.64
CA MET A 140 -4.32 -13.97 -7.72
C MET A 140 -4.22 -14.56 -6.33
N ASP A 141 -5.18 -15.41 -5.95
CA ASP A 141 -5.19 -16.11 -4.66
C ASP A 141 -4.89 -17.60 -4.90
N PHE A 142 -3.77 -18.06 -4.39
CA PHE A 142 -3.38 -19.47 -4.45
C PHE A 142 -3.68 -20.18 -3.13
N ASP A 143 -4.12 -21.44 -3.22
CA ASP A 143 -4.49 -22.31 -2.07
C ASP A 143 -3.28 -22.95 -1.37
N GLY A 144 -2.06 -22.54 -1.69
CA GLY A 144 -0.82 -23.03 -1.09
C GLY A 144 0.20 -21.93 -0.79
N GLU A 145 1.19 -22.26 0.05
CA GLU A 145 2.26 -21.32 0.40
C GLU A 145 3.37 -21.32 -0.66
N ILE A 146 3.74 -20.14 -1.13
CA ILE A 146 4.84 -19.90 -2.09
C ILE A 146 5.91 -19.10 -1.34
N SER A 147 7.19 -19.48 -1.47
CA SER A 147 8.31 -18.71 -0.92
C SER A 147 8.64 -17.50 -1.80
N LYS A 148 9.39 -16.56 -1.26
CA LYS A 148 9.84 -15.38 -2.04
C LYS A 148 10.77 -15.79 -3.19
N GLU A 149 11.63 -16.76 -2.95
CA GLU A 149 12.56 -17.31 -3.95
C GLU A 149 11.78 -18.01 -5.07
N ALA A 150 10.81 -18.85 -4.71
CA ALA A 150 9.92 -19.50 -5.66
C ALA A 150 9.12 -18.49 -6.49
N LEU A 151 8.65 -17.39 -5.88
CA LEU A 151 7.94 -16.33 -6.60
C LEU A 151 8.84 -15.66 -7.66
N GLN A 152 10.12 -15.44 -7.36
CA GLN A 152 11.08 -14.90 -8.33
C GLN A 152 11.34 -15.86 -9.50
N GLU A 153 11.42 -17.17 -9.23
CA GLU A 153 11.56 -18.19 -10.28
C GLU A 153 10.31 -18.26 -11.17
N ILE A 154 9.12 -18.22 -10.57
CA ILE A 154 7.84 -18.17 -11.31
C ILE A 154 7.80 -16.92 -12.21
N GLU A 155 8.14 -15.75 -11.67
CA GLU A 155 8.21 -14.51 -12.46
C GLU A 155 9.15 -14.62 -13.67
N LEU A 156 10.34 -15.15 -13.46
CA LEU A 156 11.32 -15.33 -14.54
C LEU A 156 10.80 -16.30 -15.60
N GLU A 157 10.18 -17.40 -15.19
CA GLU A 157 9.61 -18.36 -16.13
C GLU A 157 8.42 -17.80 -16.90
N ALA A 158 7.55 -17.05 -16.23
CA ALA A 158 6.45 -16.36 -16.88
C ALA A 158 6.95 -15.38 -17.95
N ASN A 159 8.03 -14.64 -17.68
CA ASN A 159 8.65 -13.78 -18.68
C ASN A 159 9.32 -14.56 -19.82
N ARG A 160 9.83 -15.76 -19.58
CA ARG A 160 10.31 -16.64 -20.67
C ARG A 160 9.18 -17.03 -21.62
N ALA A 161 7.95 -17.24 -21.13
CA ALA A 161 6.78 -17.45 -21.98
C ALA A 161 6.50 -16.23 -22.87
N VAL A 162 6.60 -15.02 -22.29
CA VAL A 162 6.47 -13.75 -23.05
C VAL A 162 7.52 -13.67 -24.14
N TRP A 163 8.80 -13.94 -23.83
CA TRP A 163 9.90 -13.85 -24.80
C TRP A 163 9.83 -14.89 -25.93
N LYS A 164 9.22 -16.05 -25.67
CA LYS A 164 8.96 -17.06 -26.70
C LYS A 164 7.93 -16.62 -27.74
N ASN A 165 7.12 -15.63 -27.44
CA ASN A 165 6.08 -15.09 -28.32
C ASN A 165 5.15 -16.16 -28.88
N LEU A 166 4.65 -17.03 -28.02
CA LEU A 166 3.77 -18.16 -28.36
C LEU A 166 2.40 -17.67 -28.82
N THR A 167 1.79 -18.36 -29.78
CA THR A 167 0.39 -18.09 -30.17
C THR A 167 -0.55 -18.61 -29.10
N ILE A 168 -1.54 -17.81 -28.72
CA ILE A 168 -2.63 -18.22 -27.83
C ILE A 168 -3.66 -18.97 -28.68
N GLU A 169 -4.00 -20.17 -28.26
CA GLU A 169 -4.96 -21.02 -28.95
C GLU A 169 -6.31 -20.99 -28.26
N VAL A 170 -7.38 -20.82 -29.04
CA VAL A 170 -8.75 -20.87 -28.56
C VAL A 170 -9.48 -22.02 -29.24
N SER A 171 -10.12 -22.87 -28.45
CA SER A 171 -10.88 -24.01 -28.98
C SER A 171 -12.22 -24.16 -28.24
N TYR A 172 -13.12 -24.90 -28.89
CA TYR A 172 -14.46 -25.22 -28.37
C TYR A 172 -14.66 -26.74 -28.44
N PRO A 173 -14.01 -27.51 -27.54
CA PRO A 173 -14.06 -28.96 -27.58
C PRO A 173 -15.48 -29.50 -27.38
N SER A 174 -15.75 -30.70 -27.93
CA SER A 174 -16.94 -31.47 -27.61
C SER A 174 -16.91 -31.96 -26.16
N LYS A 175 -18.02 -32.51 -25.65
CA LYS A 175 -18.06 -33.06 -24.30
C LYS A 175 -17.11 -34.23 -24.12
N GLU A 176 -16.99 -35.06 -25.15
CA GLU A 176 -16.09 -36.21 -25.17
C GLU A 176 -14.61 -35.76 -25.13
N GLU A 177 -14.26 -34.76 -25.91
CA GLU A 177 -12.91 -34.18 -25.92
C GLU A 177 -12.56 -33.50 -24.59
N LEU A 178 -13.55 -32.87 -23.91
CA LEU A 178 -13.35 -32.24 -22.61
C LEU A 178 -13.06 -33.25 -21.50
N GLU A 179 -13.64 -34.47 -21.57
CA GLU A 179 -13.39 -35.56 -20.59
C GLU A 179 -11.93 -36.08 -20.66
N GLU A 180 -11.29 -35.94 -21.83
CA GLU A 180 -9.89 -36.35 -22.03
C GLU A 180 -8.89 -35.22 -21.82
N LEU A 181 -9.37 -33.97 -21.76
CA LEU A 181 -8.52 -32.77 -21.66
C LEU A 181 -8.23 -32.41 -20.21
N ASP A 182 -6.96 -32.39 -19.83
CA ASP A 182 -6.54 -31.85 -18.52
C ASP A 182 -6.48 -30.32 -18.60
N TYR A 183 -7.53 -29.66 -18.08
CA TYR A 183 -7.65 -28.21 -18.08
C TYR A 183 -8.07 -27.67 -16.72
N ARG A 184 -7.65 -26.45 -16.42
CA ARG A 184 -8.07 -25.73 -15.22
C ARG A 184 -9.44 -25.07 -15.44
N SER A 185 -10.28 -25.12 -14.41
CA SER A 185 -11.54 -24.38 -14.38
C SER A 185 -11.79 -23.84 -12.97
N LYS A 186 -12.31 -22.62 -12.87
CA LYS A 186 -12.69 -22.01 -11.59
C LYS A 186 -14.14 -22.29 -11.20
N ILE A 187 -14.96 -22.70 -12.15
CA ILE A 187 -16.41 -22.98 -11.98
C ILE A 187 -16.80 -24.17 -12.84
N GLU A 188 -17.89 -24.82 -12.48
CA GLU A 188 -18.58 -25.75 -13.38
C GLU A 188 -19.28 -24.93 -14.47
N ILE A 189 -19.09 -25.31 -15.72
CA ILE A 189 -19.64 -24.60 -16.89
C ILE A 189 -20.72 -25.49 -17.50
N GLU A 190 -21.94 -24.96 -17.55
CA GLU A 190 -23.03 -25.57 -18.29
C GLU A 190 -22.98 -25.10 -19.76
N GLY A 191 -23.10 -26.03 -20.72
CA GLY A 191 -23.10 -25.72 -22.15
C GLY A 191 -21.73 -25.87 -22.81
N GLN A 192 -21.47 -25.06 -23.83
CA GLN A 192 -20.21 -25.13 -24.58
C GLN A 192 -19.07 -24.42 -23.81
N VAL A 193 -18.00 -25.15 -23.57
CA VAL A 193 -16.80 -24.66 -22.88
C VAL A 193 -15.84 -24.05 -23.89
N ARG A 194 -15.42 -22.80 -23.65
CA ARG A 194 -14.32 -22.16 -24.38
C ARG A 194 -13.01 -22.40 -23.66
N ILE A 195 -12.09 -23.08 -24.30
CA ILE A 195 -10.75 -23.37 -23.81
C ILE A 195 -9.76 -22.36 -24.39
N VAL A 196 -8.95 -21.76 -23.53
CA VAL A 196 -7.81 -20.92 -23.90
C VAL A 196 -6.54 -21.65 -23.50
N SER A 197 -5.64 -21.86 -24.45
CA SER A 197 -4.37 -22.54 -24.25
C SER A 197 -3.19 -21.63 -24.49
N VAL A 198 -2.28 -21.60 -23.54
CA VAL A 198 -0.92 -21.05 -23.68
C VAL A 198 0.03 -22.24 -23.82
N PRO A 199 0.50 -22.60 -25.03
CA PRO A 199 1.22 -23.85 -25.27
C PRO A 199 2.41 -24.05 -24.32
N GLY A 200 2.37 -25.18 -23.56
CA GLY A 200 3.39 -25.55 -22.60
C GLY A 200 3.33 -24.83 -21.25
N TYR A 201 2.31 -23.99 -21.02
CA TYR A 201 2.13 -23.25 -19.77
C TYR A 201 0.76 -23.43 -19.12
N ASP A 202 -0.32 -23.25 -19.87
CA ASP A 202 -1.67 -23.33 -19.31
C ASP A 202 -2.71 -23.81 -20.32
N ILE A 203 -3.70 -24.54 -19.85
CA ILE A 203 -4.94 -24.88 -20.55
C ILE A 203 -6.08 -24.59 -19.57
N CYS A 204 -6.96 -23.65 -19.89
CA CYS A 204 -7.97 -23.17 -18.95
C CYS A 204 -9.30 -22.85 -19.64
N ALA A 205 -10.39 -23.17 -18.97
CA ALA A 205 -11.71 -22.69 -19.36
C ALA A 205 -11.84 -21.21 -19.03
N CYS A 206 -11.99 -20.37 -20.06
CA CYS A 206 -12.03 -18.91 -19.90
C CYS A 206 -12.91 -18.21 -20.94
N CYS A 207 -13.74 -17.27 -20.49
CA CYS A 207 -14.63 -16.48 -21.34
C CYS A 207 -14.06 -15.10 -21.73
N ALA A 208 -12.96 -14.66 -21.13
CA ALA A 208 -12.44 -13.32 -21.40
C ALA A 208 -11.60 -13.25 -22.69
N PRO A 209 -11.45 -12.07 -23.30
CA PRO A 209 -10.51 -11.83 -24.39
C PRO A 209 -9.07 -11.93 -23.91
N HIS A 210 -8.22 -12.51 -24.75
CA HIS A 210 -6.78 -12.65 -24.51
C HIS A 210 -5.99 -11.99 -25.65
N VAL A 211 -4.71 -11.72 -25.40
CA VAL A 211 -3.78 -11.33 -26.48
C VAL A 211 -3.62 -12.47 -27.49
N GLU A 212 -3.27 -12.18 -28.72
CA GLU A 212 -3.07 -13.21 -29.73
C GLU A 212 -1.75 -13.97 -29.51
N ARG A 213 -0.75 -13.30 -28.98
CA ARG A 213 0.58 -13.86 -28.74
C ARG A 213 1.12 -13.43 -27.38
N THR A 214 1.83 -14.32 -26.70
CA THR A 214 2.42 -14.03 -25.39
C THR A 214 3.35 -12.81 -25.37
N GLY A 215 4.01 -12.51 -26.51
CA GLY A 215 4.87 -11.33 -26.66
C GLY A 215 4.16 -10.00 -26.46
N GLU A 216 2.85 -9.93 -26.76
CA GLU A 216 2.02 -8.73 -26.58
C GLU A 216 1.82 -8.36 -25.09
N ILE A 217 2.05 -9.31 -24.17
CA ILE A 217 2.04 -9.03 -22.73
C ILE A 217 3.14 -8.03 -22.35
N GLY A 218 4.27 -8.06 -23.09
CA GLY A 218 5.43 -7.21 -22.85
C GLY A 218 6.28 -7.67 -21.68
N MET A 219 5.79 -7.54 -20.45
CA MET A 219 6.48 -7.95 -19.23
C MET A 219 5.47 -8.36 -18.16
N ILE A 220 5.84 -9.34 -17.35
CA ILE A 220 5.08 -9.78 -16.15
C ILE A 220 5.93 -9.47 -14.91
N LYS A 221 5.35 -8.74 -13.94
CA LYS A 221 5.94 -8.44 -12.63
C LYS A 221 5.04 -8.92 -11.50
N LEU A 222 5.60 -9.73 -10.61
CA LEU A 222 4.95 -10.15 -9.36
C LEU A 222 5.40 -9.21 -8.24
N VAL A 223 4.66 -8.12 -8.06
CA VAL A 223 5.12 -6.96 -7.27
C VAL A 223 4.94 -7.11 -5.77
N ASN A 224 4.00 -7.95 -5.33
CA ASN A 224 3.76 -8.19 -3.91
C ASN A 224 3.19 -9.59 -3.68
N MET A 225 3.46 -10.12 -2.51
CA MET A 225 2.88 -11.37 -2.02
C MET A 225 2.60 -11.27 -0.52
N GLN A 226 1.42 -11.71 -0.11
CA GLN A 226 1.02 -11.75 1.30
C GLN A 226 0.26 -13.03 1.62
N ARG A 227 0.30 -13.48 2.87
CA ARG A 227 -0.52 -14.62 3.33
C ARG A 227 -2.00 -14.28 3.23
N TYR A 228 -2.78 -15.21 2.69
CA TYR A 228 -4.21 -15.02 2.51
C TYR A 228 -4.96 -16.36 2.55
N LYS A 229 -5.93 -16.48 3.46
CA LYS A 229 -6.88 -17.63 3.57
C LYS A 229 -6.25 -19.02 3.48
N GLY A 230 -5.12 -19.22 4.15
CA GLY A 230 -4.42 -20.51 4.15
C GLY A 230 -3.43 -20.74 3.01
N GLY A 231 -3.29 -19.77 2.10
CA GLY A 231 -2.32 -19.73 1.03
C GLY A 231 -1.72 -18.35 0.87
N VAL A 232 -1.54 -17.89 -0.37
CA VAL A 232 -0.97 -16.58 -0.68
C VAL A 232 -1.81 -15.80 -1.69
N ARG A 233 -1.87 -14.49 -1.49
CA ARG A 233 -2.32 -13.53 -2.50
C ARG A 233 -1.10 -12.90 -3.15
N VAL A 234 -1.03 -12.98 -4.47
CA VAL A 234 0.01 -12.37 -5.30
C VAL A 234 -0.57 -11.21 -6.09
N THR A 235 0.10 -10.06 -6.05
CA THR A 235 -0.22 -8.91 -6.89
C THR A 235 0.68 -8.93 -8.11
N MET A 236 0.08 -8.85 -9.28
CA MET A 236 0.77 -8.89 -10.57
C MET A 236 0.49 -7.63 -11.38
N LEU A 237 1.46 -7.18 -12.13
CA LEU A 237 1.34 -6.15 -13.15
C LEU A 237 1.95 -6.64 -14.45
N CYS A 238 1.22 -6.45 -15.56
CA CYS A 238 1.70 -6.79 -16.90
C CYS A 238 1.73 -5.56 -17.81
N GLY A 239 2.57 -5.60 -18.83
CA GLY A 239 2.61 -4.64 -19.92
C GLY A 239 2.70 -3.18 -19.47
N SER A 240 1.76 -2.38 -19.91
CA SER A 240 1.71 -0.94 -19.61
C SER A 240 1.65 -0.63 -18.11
N ARG A 241 0.95 -1.43 -17.31
CA ARG A 241 0.92 -1.26 -15.84
C ARG A 241 2.27 -1.53 -15.20
N ALA A 242 2.99 -2.56 -15.65
CA ALA A 242 4.33 -2.86 -15.16
C ALA A 242 5.34 -1.77 -15.54
N LEU A 243 5.22 -1.21 -16.74
CA LEU A 243 6.05 -0.08 -17.18
C LEU A 243 5.78 1.17 -16.32
N THR A 244 4.53 1.52 -16.12
CA THR A 244 4.14 2.69 -15.29
C THR A 244 4.63 2.54 -13.84
N ASP A 245 4.54 1.35 -13.26
CA ASP A 245 5.05 1.07 -11.91
C ASP A 245 6.57 1.22 -11.86
N TYR A 246 7.27 0.72 -12.87
CA TYR A 246 8.72 0.87 -12.98
C TYR A 246 9.14 2.34 -13.09
N GLU A 247 8.47 3.13 -13.95
CA GLU A 247 8.74 4.57 -14.11
C GLU A 247 8.55 5.34 -12.80
N LYS A 248 7.46 5.04 -12.07
CA LYS A 248 7.23 5.65 -10.75
C LYS A 248 8.34 5.31 -9.76
N LYS A 249 8.77 4.04 -9.70
CA LYS A 249 9.85 3.60 -8.82
C LYS A 249 11.19 4.21 -9.20
N GLN A 250 11.49 4.30 -10.49
CA GLN A 250 12.70 4.92 -10.99
C GLN A 250 12.76 6.41 -10.66
N GLU A 251 11.65 7.13 -10.83
CA GLU A 251 11.57 8.55 -10.47
C GLU A 251 11.79 8.77 -8.96
N GLN A 252 11.21 7.91 -8.09
CA GLN A 252 11.48 7.97 -6.65
C GLN A 252 12.95 7.69 -6.34
N ASN A 253 13.55 6.69 -6.99
CA ASN A 253 14.97 6.36 -6.79
C ASN A 253 15.88 7.52 -7.22
N ARG A 254 15.58 8.21 -8.34
CA ARG A 254 16.31 9.41 -8.77
C ARG A 254 16.24 10.53 -7.73
N LYS A 255 15.05 10.77 -7.17
CA LYS A 255 14.88 11.77 -6.10
C LYS A 255 15.71 11.43 -4.86
N ILE A 256 15.71 10.17 -4.43
CA ILE A 256 16.52 9.69 -3.31
C ILE A 256 18.02 9.85 -3.62
N SER A 257 18.44 9.45 -4.82
CA SER A 257 19.82 9.60 -5.32
C SER A 257 20.28 11.05 -5.25
N ALA A 258 19.45 11.99 -5.71
CA ALA A 258 19.75 13.42 -5.65
C ALA A 258 19.85 13.95 -4.21
N LEU A 259 18.93 13.56 -3.32
CA LEU A 259 18.94 13.98 -1.91
C LEU A 259 20.19 13.49 -1.16
N LEU A 260 20.66 12.30 -1.49
CA LEU A 260 21.81 11.67 -0.84
C LEU A 260 23.14 11.95 -1.55
N CYS A 261 23.12 12.63 -2.70
CA CYS A 261 24.31 12.81 -3.56
C CYS A 261 24.98 11.46 -3.89
N ALA A 262 24.20 10.40 -4.07
CA ALA A 262 24.64 9.04 -4.34
C ALA A 262 24.23 8.60 -5.75
N LYS A 263 24.87 7.57 -6.31
CA LYS A 263 24.42 6.98 -7.58
C LYS A 263 23.13 6.17 -7.37
N GLU A 264 22.30 6.06 -8.42
CA GLU A 264 20.99 5.39 -8.35
C GLU A 264 21.05 3.95 -7.81
N TYR A 265 22.14 3.21 -8.06
CA TYR A 265 22.32 1.84 -7.57
C TYR A 265 22.98 1.75 -6.18
N GLU A 266 23.40 2.87 -5.60
CA GLU A 266 24.07 2.98 -4.30
C GLU A 266 23.18 3.64 -3.26
N THR A 267 21.90 3.94 -3.57
CA THR A 267 20.98 4.69 -2.70
C THR A 267 20.71 3.97 -1.37
N ALA A 268 20.59 2.65 -1.38
CA ALA A 268 20.38 1.87 -0.15
C ALA A 268 21.59 1.92 0.78
N GLU A 269 22.81 1.86 0.23
CA GLU A 269 24.06 1.98 0.98
C GLU A 269 24.21 3.38 1.55
N ALA A 270 23.91 4.42 0.76
CA ALA A 270 23.93 5.81 1.21
C ALA A 270 22.96 6.08 2.37
N VAL A 271 21.76 5.47 2.34
CA VAL A 271 20.83 5.52 3.48
C VAL A 271 21.39 4.82 4.70
N GLY A 272 22.10 3.70 4.51
CA GLY A 272 22.81 2.99 5.59
C GLY A 272 23.82 3.91 6.29
N HIS A 273 24.70 4.54 5.52
CA HIS A 273 25.70 5.49 6.04
C HIS A 273 25.07 6.69 6.76
N LEU A 274 24.00 7.27 6.18
CA LEU A 274 23.29 8.37 6.83
C LEU A 274 22.71 7.97 8.20
N LYS A 275 22.19 6.76 8.33
CA LYS A 275 21.70 6.24 9.62
C LYS A 275 22.83 6.05 10.63
N GLU A 276 23.97 5.50 10.21
CA GLU A 276 25.14 5.32 11.08
C GLU A 276 25.69 6.67 11.55
N GLU A 277 25.78 7.65 10.65
CA GLU A 277 26.21 9.01 10.98
C GLU A 277 25.25 9.67 11.98
N LEU A 278 23.94 9.57 11.75
CA LEU A 278 22.93 10.09 12.67
C LEU A 278 23.05 9.47 14.07
N ASP A 279 23.26 8.16 14.16
CA ASP A 279 23.41 7.48 15.44
C ASP A 279 24.74 7.85 16.13
N SER A 280 25.81 8.06 15.37
CA SER A 280 27.09 8.57 15.88
C SER A 280 26.94 9.99 16.42
N LEU A 281 26.29 10.89 15.68
CA LEU A 281 26.02 12.27 16.11
C LEU A 281 25.18 12.32 17.39
N LYS A 282 24.14 11.46 17.50
CA LYS A 282 23.33 11.35 18.74
C LYS A 282 24.18 10.94 19.95
N ARG A 283 25.07 9.95 19.80
CA ARG A 283 25.98 9.53 20.87
C ARG A 283 26.92 10.65 21.24
N THR A 284 27.49 11.34 20.26
CA THR A 284 28.37 12.49 20.48
C THR A 284 27.65 13.61 21.22
N LEU A 285 26.42 13.92 20.85
CA LEU A 285 25.59 14.93 21.50
C LEU A 285 25.37 14.58 22.98
N VAL A 286 24.98 13.34 23.29
CA VAL A 286 24.77 12.88 24.66
C VAL A 286 26.07 12.98 25.47
N GLU A 287 27.21 12.62 24.87
CA GLU A 287 28.51 12.72 25.57
C GLU A 287 28.92 14.19 25.82
N LYS A 288 28.69 15.07 24.84
CA LYS A 288 28.93 16.51 25.04
C LYS A 288 28.01 17.12 26.09
N GLU A 289 26.74 16.72 26.11
CA GLU A 289 25.81 17.16 27.16
C GLU A 289 26.28 16.69 28.56
N ARG A 290 26.74 15.43 28.69
CA ARG A 290 27.32 14.92 29.94
C ARG A 290 28.54 15.74 30.39
N GLN A 291 29.44 16.08 29.47
CA GLN A 291 30.60 16.92 29.77
C GLN A 291 30.20 18.32 30.26
N LEU A 292 29.20 18.94 29.58
CA LEU A 292 28.67 20.23 30.01
C LEU A 292 28.03 20.17 31.39
N VAL A 293 27.21 19.16 31.66
CA VAL A 293 26.58 18.93 32.96
C VAL A 293 27.62 18.82 34.04
N HIS A 294 28.70 18.07 33.79
CA HIS A 294 29.83 17.94 34.75
C HIS A 294 30.48 19.30 35.03
N VAL A 295 30.77 20.08 34.00
CA VAL A 295 31.38 21.42 34.18
C VAL A 295 30.42 22.33 34.96
N TRP A 296 29.13 22.34 34.67
CA TRP A 296 28.13 23.13 35.40
C TRP A 296 28.03 22.70 36.86
N ALA A 297 28.02 21.40 37.15
CA ALA A 297 27.96 20.89 38.52
C ALA A 297 29.21 21.26 39.33
N GLN A 298 30.40 21.29 38.68
CA GLN A 298 31.64 21.73 39.32
C GLN A 298 31.69 23.25 39.56
N SER A 299 31.03 24.06 38.75
CA SER A 299 31.00 25.52 38.88
C SER A 299 30.11 26.03 40.03
N VAL A 300 29.27 25.18 40.63
CA VAL A 300 28.40 25.55 41.74
C VAL A 300 29.23 25.83 42.98
N SER A 301 29.07 27.04 43.59
CA SER A 301 29.80 27.45 44.79
C SER A 301 29.55 26.46 45.95
N GLU A 302 30.58 26.19 46.73
CA GLU A 302 30.50 25.30 47.90
C GLU A 302 29.59 25.84 49.03
N GLU A 303 29.39 27.16 49.06
CA GLU A 303 28.54 27.84 50.04
C GLU A 303 27.04 27.66 49.69
N GLU A 304 26.68 27.36 48.43
CA GLU A 304 25.31 27.25 47.96
C GLU A 304 24.70 25.91 48.38
N LYS A 305 23.89 25.89 49.44
CA LYS A 305 23.24 24.66 49.97
C LYS A 305 22.01 24.24 49.19
N THR A 306 21.34 25.17 48.51
CA THR A 306 20.17 24.93 47.67
C THR A 306 20.46 25.45 46.26
N VAL A 307 20.59 24.52 45.31
CA VAL A 307 20.90 24.83 43.90
C VAL A 307 19.65 24.83 43.06
N CYS A 308 19.46 25.87 42.29
CA CYS A 308 18.30 25.99 41.40
C CYS A 308 18.75 26.45 40.00
N MET A 309 18.68 25.53 39.03
CA MET A 309 19.11 25.76 37.64
C MET A 309 17.90 25.82 36.72
N PHE A 310 17.89 26.78 35.80
CA PHE A 310 16.92 26.88 34.69
C PHE A 310 17.70 26.83 33.38
N SER A 311 17.18 26.03 32.44
CA SER A 311 17.75 25.89 31.09
C SER A 311 16.65 25.65 30.06
N GLU A 312 16.85 26.16 28.85
CA GLU A 312 15.99 25.84 27.69
C GLU A 312 16.57 24.72 26.83
N ASP A 313 17.82 24.30 27.10
CA ASP A 313 18.60 23.34 26.27
C ASP A 313 19.24 22.23 27.15
N ILE A 314 18.42 21.47 27.85
CA ILE A 314 18.92 20.34 28.65
C ILE A 314 17.96 19.13 28.50
N SER A 315 18.50 17.94 28.26
CA SER A 315 17.71 16.72 28.22
C SER A 315 17.26 16.23 29.61
N ALA A 316 16.23 15.40 29.66
CA ALA A 316 15.71 14.84 30.91
C ALA A 316 16.78 13.99 31.65
N ASP A 317 17.62 13.30 30.89
CA ASP A 317 18.72 12.48 31.48
C ASP A 317 19.85 13.35 32.01
N ALA A 318 20.18 14.43 31.30
CA ALA A 318 21.15 15.42 31.74
C ALA A 318 20.66 16.19 32.98
N MET A 319 19.39 16.50 33.10
CA MET A 319 18.79 17.08 34.32
C MET A 319 19.02 16.16 35.54
N ARG A 320 18.75 14.86 35.38
CA ARG A 320 18.98 13.88 36.48
C ARG A 320 20.45 13.73 36.81
N GLN A 321 21.32 13.71 35.78
CA GLN A 321 22.76 13.65 35.98
C GLN A 321 23.26 14.87 36.76
N TYR A 322 22.86 16.08 36.35
CA TYR A 322 23.23 17.31 37.06
C TYR A 322 22.77 17.29 38.51
N VAL A 323 21.52 16.92 38.78
CA VAL A 323 21.00 16.78 40.16
C VAL A 323 21.86 15.80 40.96
N ASN A 324 22.21 14.63 40.40
CA ASN A 324 23.03 13.64 41.11
C ASN A 324 24.44 14.15 41.38
N GLU A 325 25.10 14.76 40.39
CA GLU A 325 26.49 15.27 40.56
C GLU A 325 26.58 16.44 41.57
N VAL A 326 25.60 17.36 41.52
CA VAL A 326 25.52 18.45 42.50
C VAL A 326 25.30 17.92 43.91
N LEU A 327 24.51 16.87 44.07
CA LEU A 327 24.21 16.23 45.36
C LEU A 327 25.34 15.27 45.87
N GLU A 328 26.44 15.07 45.15
CA GLU A 328 27.62 14.37 45.64
C GLU A 328 28.33 15.19 46.70
N LYS A 329 28.18 16.52 46.67
CA LYS A 329 28.64 17.43 47.70
C LYS A 329 27.54 17.62 48.78
N GLU A 330 27.92 18.14 49.98
CA GLU A 330 26.95 18.40 51.05
C GLU A 330 25.95 19.50 50.72
N ARG A 331 24.85 19.12 49.99
CA ARG A 331 23.75 19.99 49.58
C ARG A 331 22.45 19.56 50.23
N ILE A 332 21.57 20.51 50.48
CA ILE A 332 20.20 20.24 50.97
C ILE A 332 19.32 19.80 49.83
N LEU A 333 19.35 20.53 48.69
CA LEU A 333 18.46 20.36 47.56
C LEU A 333 19.11 20.84 46.28
N CYS A 334 18.88 20.08 45.20
CA CYS A 334 19.17 20.51 43.82
C CYS A 334 17.90 20.40 42.95
N ALA A 335 17.52 21.50 42.31
CA ALA A 335 16.39 21.61 41.44
C ALA A 335 16.79 22.08 40.04
N VAL A 336 16.42 21.35 39.01
CA VAL A 336 16.69 21.69 37.61
C VAL A 336 15.36 21.84 36.88
N PHE A 337 15.23 22.90 36.12
CA PHE A 337 14.06 23.24 35.34
C PHE A 337 14.45 23.37 33.88
N TYR A 338 13.66 22.70 33.01
CA TYR A 338 13.73 22.80 31.54
C TYR A 338 12.48 23.46 31.01
N GLY A 339 12.62 24.51 30.23
CA GLY A 339 11.51 25.27 29.64
C GLY A 339 11.69 26.76 29.77
N ASN A 340 10.59 27.50 29.63
CA ASN A 340 10.57 28.95 29.78
C ASN A 340 9.26 29.44 30.44
N ASP A 341 9.22 30.73 30.81
CA ASP A 341 8.10 31.35 31.52
C ASP A 341 6.76 31.24 30.76
N ALA A 342 6.78 31.21 29.42
CA ALA A 342 5.58 31.15 28.60
C ALA A 342 5.01 29.72 28.48
N ALA A 343 5.86 28.72 28.32
CA ALA A 343 5.45 27.33 28.12
C ALA A 343 5.35 26.54 29.44
N GLY A 344 5.94 27.06 30.51
CA GLY A 344 6.14 26.37 31.76
C GLY A 344 7.41 25.51 31.76
N TYR A 345 7.62 24.82 32.88
CA TYR A 345 8.85 24.09 33.12
C TYR A 345 8.59 22.62 33.42
N ARG A 346 9.44 21.74 32.88
CA ARG A 346 9.65 20.42 33.42
C ARG A 346 10.71 20.51 34.52
N TYR A 347 10.53 19.78 35.62
CA TYR A 347 11.50 19.80 36.69
C TYR A 347 12.01 18.41 37.07
N VAL A 348 13.25 18.36 37.55
CA VAL A 348 13.83 17.26 38.31
C VAL A 348 14.42 17.87 39.57
N ILE A 349 14.02 17.39 40.75
CA ILE A 349 14.48 17.88 42.04
C ILE A 349 14.97 16.69 42.85
N GLY A 350 16.13 16.80 43.42
CA GLY A 350 16.76 15.78 44.28
C GLY A 350 17.21 16.31 45.62
N SER A 351 17.24 15.41 46.60
CA SER A 351 17.84 15.62 47.92
C SER A 351 18.36 14.29 48.48
N ARG A 352 19.46 14.33 49.20
CA ARG A 352 19.99 13.16 49.94
C ARG A 352 19.52 13.09 51.40
N THR A 353 18.95 14.18 51.90
CA THR A 353 18.63 14.34 53.32
C THR A 353 17.12 14.54 53.58
N GLN A 354 16.34 14.86 52.57
CA GLN A 354 14.93 15.21 52.69
C GLN A 354 14.01 14.27 51.86
N ASP A 355 12.82 13.97 52.38
CA ASP A 355 11.75 13.31 51.60
C ASP A 355 11.02 14.33 50.77
N LEU A 356 11.26 14.29 49.43
CA LEU A 356 10.72 15.26 48.49
C LEU A 356 9.28 15.03 48.08
N ARG A 357 8.61 14.00 48.57
CA ARG A 357 7.22 13.72 48.15
C ARG A 357 6.24 14.80 48.62
N ALA A 358 6.39 15.31 49.85
CA ALA A 358 5.64 16.42 50.36
C ALA A 358 6.00 17.74 49.66
N PHE A 359 7.27 18.00 49.47
CA PHE A 359 7.82 19.12 48.72
C PHE A 359 7.24 19.20 47.29
N SER A 360 7.23 18.09 46.55
CA SER A 360 6.66 18.03 45.21
C SER A 360 5.18 18.36 45.19
N LYS A 361 4.39 17.91 46.16
CA LYS A 361 2.96 18.27 46.31
C LYS A 361 2.77 19.76 46.51
N MET A 362 3.57 20.37 47.41
CA MET A 362 3.51 21.81 47.66
C MET A 362 3.93 22.62 46.43
N LEU A 363 5.01 22.25 45.75
CA LEU A 363 5.42 22.89 44.52
C LEU A 363 4.34 22.85 43.44
N ASN A 364 3.77 21.66 43.22
CA ASN A 364 2.72 21.49 42.23
C ASN A 364 1.45 22.31 42.58
N ALA A 365 1.10 22.44 43.85
CA ALA A 365 -0.03 23.28 44.27
C ALA A 365 0.25 24.78 44.08
N ALA A 366 1.50 25.24 44.35
CA ALA A 366 1.86 26.64 44.23
C ALA A 366 1.98 27.12 42.77
N PHE A 367 2.34 26.22 41.83
CA PHE A 367 2.66 26.56 40.45
C PHE A 367 1.85 25.76 39.43
N GLU A 368 0.62 25.40 39.71
CA GLU A 368 -0.31 24.66 38.83
C GLU A 368 0.36 23.43 38.19
N GLY A 369 1.17 22.74 38.95
CA GLY A 369 2.02 21.66 38.46
C GLY A 369 1.40 20.28 38.61
N ARG A 370 2.10 19.31 38.02
CA ARG A 370 1.85 17.87 38.16
C ARG A 370 3.16 17.12 38.23
N GLY A 371 3.29 16.20 39.13
CA GLY A 371 4.51 15.41 39.29
C GLY A 371 4.54 14.60 40.57
N GLY A 372 5.65 13.95 40.80
CA GLY A 372 5.92 13.11 41.95
C GLY A 372 7.16 12.27 41.71
N GLY A 373 7.41 11.30 42.57
CA GLY A 373 8.58 10.41 42.45
C GLY A 373 8.88 9.68 43.74
N LYS A 374 10.16 9.35 43.91
CA LYS A 374 10.69 8.70 45.11
C LYS A 374 11.08 9.75 46.13
N PRO A 375 11.28 9.36 47.43
CA PRO A 375 11.70 10.30 48.47
C PRO A 375 12.93 11.13 48.12
N GLU A 376 13.89 10.52 47.45
CA GLU A 376 15.20 11.13 47.11
C GLU A 376 15.17 11.95 45.82
N MET A 377 14.16 11.73 44.92
CA MET A 377 14.07 12.43 43.65
C MET A 377 12.62 12.48 43.12
N VAL A 378 12.20 13.66 42.77
CA VAL A 378 10.85 13.95 42.18
C VAL A 378 11.01 14.65 40.85
N GLN A 379 10.04 14.44 39.96
CA GLN A 379 9.98 15.08 38.66
C GLN A 379 8.56 15.46 38.29
N GLY A 380 8.40 16.45 37.43
CA GLY A 380 7.07 16.89 37.01
C GLY A 380 7.10 18.10 36.10
N THR A 381 6.00 18.82 36.10
CA THR A 381 5.85 20.06 35.34
C THR A 381 5.25 21.13 36.25
N VAL A 382 5.61 22.39 36.05
CA VAL A 382 5.08 23.56 36.75
C VAL A 382 4.90 24.71 35.76
N LYS A 383 4.04 25.68 36.12
CA LYS A 383 3.82 26.92 35.37
C LYS A 383 4.23 28.10 36.26
N GLY A 384 4.78 29.14 35.68
CA GLY A 384 5.16 30.35 36.38
C GLY A 384 6.49 30.91 35.92
N GLU A 385 6.85 32.08 36.44
CA GLU A 385 8.11 32.74 36.16
C GLU A 385 9.27 32.05 36.90
N ALA A 386 10.39 31.84 36.20
CA ALA A 386 11.61 31.23 36.76
C ALA A 386 12.03 31.89 38.09
N ARG A 387 11.94 33.21 38.15
CA ARG A 387 12.28 34.00 39.34
C ARG A 387 11.41 33.60 40.54
N LYS A 388 10.08 33.54 40.37
CA LYS A 388 9.14 33.21 41.46
C LYS A 388 9.30 31.77 41.91
N ILE A 389 9.54 30.84 40.98
CA ILE A 389 9.81 29.44 41.31
C ILE A 389 11.11 29.33 42.14
N ARG A 390 12.17 30.03 41.72
CA ARG A 390 13.47 30.05 42.45
C ARG A 390 13.33 30.60 43.86
N GLU A 391 12.67 31.76 44.03
CA GLU A 391 12.44 32.39 45.33
C GLU A 391 11.65 31.46 46.27
N TRP A 392 10.61 30.80 45.72
CA TRP A 392 9.81 29.85 46.49
C TRP A 392 10.63 28.62 46.95
N ILE A 393 11.45 28.05 46.04
CA ILE A 393 12.32 26.89 46.36
C ILE A 393 13.31 27.24 47.45
N GLN A 394 13.95 28.40 47.35
CA GLN A 394 14.94 28.84 48.36
C GLN A 394 14.27 28.99 49.72
N LYS A 395 13.11 29.65 49.79
CA LYS A 395 12.38 29.84 51.03
C LYS A 395 11.99 28.51 51.71
N ILE A 396 11.42 27.57 50.94
CA ILE A 396 10.98 26.28 51.49
C ILE A 396 12.20 25.42 51.89
N ALA A 397 13.29 25.49 51.16
CA ALA A 397 14.53 24.76 51.49
C ALA A 397 15.16 25.26 52.79
N GLU A 398 15.06 26.57 53.08
CA GLU A 398 15.47 27.15 54.38
C GLU A 398 14.58 26.63 55.54
N GLU A 399 13.25 26.64 55.37
CA GLU A 399 12.33 26.10 56.35
C GLU A 399 12.64 24.62 56.68
N LEU A 400 12.89 23.78 55.66
CA LEU A 400 13.26 22.39 55.83
C LEU A 400 14.60 22.17 56.54
N SER A 401 15.49 23.18 56.60
CA SER A 401 16.77 23.12 57.27
C SER A 401 16.68 23.37 58.77
N TYR A 402 15.61 24.04 59.24
CA TYR A 402 15.38 24.39 60.65
C TYR A 402 14.59 23.32 61.45
N GLU A 403 13.96 22.33 60.75
CA GLU A 403 13.23 21.25 61.41
C GLU A 403 14.11 20.06 61.84
N LYS A 404 15.42 20.22 61.87
CA LYS A 404 16.41 19.32 62.47
C LYS A 404 16.93 19.92 63.75
#